data_e07b70259589e7c05461a875cc9862d5
#
_entry.id   e07b70259589e7c05461a875cc9862d5
#
_cell.length_a   1.000
_cell.length_b   1.000
_cell.length_c   1.000
_cell.angle_alpha   90.00
_cell.angle_beta   90.00
_cell.angle_gamma   90.00
#
_symmetry.space_group_name_H-M   'P 1'
#
loop_
_entity.id
_entity.type
_entity.pdbx_description
1 polymer ?
#
loop_
_entity_poly.entity_id
_entity_poly.type
_entity_poly.pdbx_seq_one_letter_code
_entity_poly.pdbx_strand_id
1 'polypeptide(L)'
;KYASESRIAASGHASGFTTLPAPSTWQLSKGASYVHLCSNETIHGVEFHELPDLQSLGSDAPLVIDFSSHVASRGVDWSRVGVAFGGAQKNLGPAGLTLVVVREDLLGHALPICPSAFDYKIVADNQSMYNTPPTWGIYMAGLTFQWLKRQREGGLAGIAAIEQRNIAKAELLYSAIDNSQFYVNKVAVNCRSRMNIPFFLRDESRNEAFLTGARERGLLQLKGHKSVGGMRASLYNAMPLEGVQALVTYMREFEQKHA
;
A
#
# COMPACT_ATOMS: atom_id res chain seq x y z
N LYS A 1 -5.20 16.78 -15.70
CA LYS A 1 -6.24 17.39 -16.54
C LYS A 1 -6.80 18.67 -15.93
N TYR A 2 -6.95 18.74 -14.61
CA TYR A 2 -7.53 19.88 -13.88
C TYR A 2 -6.48 20.71 -13.13
N ALA A 3 -5.25 20.24 -13.01
CA ALA A 3 -4.14 21.02 -12.48
C ALA A 3 -3.60 21.98 -13.56
N SER A 4 -3.31 23.20 -13.20
CA SER A 4 -2.65 24.18 -14.07
C SER A 4 -1.18 23.80 -14.28
N GLU A 5 -0.54 23.26 -13.26
CA GLU A 5 0.86 22.80 -13.28
C GLU A 5 1.01 21.54 -12.41
N SER A 6 1.90 20.66 -12.81
CA SER A 6 2.31 19.48 -12.04
C SER A 6 3.82 19.30 -12.15
N ARG A 7 4.48 19.15 -11.02
CA ARG A 7 5.94 18.94 -10.94
C ARG A 7 6.26 17.69 -10.16
N ILE A 8 7.29 16.98 -10.58
CA ILE A 8 7.84 15.83 -9.85
C ILE A 8 8.83 16.36 -8.81
N ALA A 9 8.43 16.32 -7.54
CA ALA A 9 9.28 16.77 -6.43
C ALA A 9 10.45 15.80 -6.15
N ALA A 10 10.21 14.50 -6.33
CA ALA A 10 11.22 13.46 -6.18
C ALA A 10 10.83 12.22 -6.99
N SER A 11 11.80 11.42 -7.40
CA SER A 11 11.56 10.19 -8.15
C SER A 11 12.59 9.12 -7.79
N GLY A 12 12.12 7.89 -7.59
CA GLY A 12 12.96 6.69 -7.46
C GLY A 12 13.46 6.11 -8.80
N HIS A 13 13.25 6.80 -9.92
CA HIS A 13 13.57 6.29 -11.26
C HIS A 13 15.06 5.86 -11.39
N ALA A 14 15.99 6.65 -10.84
CA ALA A 14 17.43 6.35 -10.91
C ALA A 14 17.81 5.04 -10.20
N SER A 15 17.03 4.63 -9.17
CA SER A 15 17.21 3.35 -8.47
C SER A 15 16.34 2.22 -9.04
N GLY A 16 15.66 2.43 -10.18
CA GLY A 16 14.66 1.49 -10.69
C GLY A 16 13.46 1.32 -9.75
N PHE A 17 13.12 2.37 -8.98
CA PHE A 17 12.03 2.38 -7.99
C PHE A 17 12.20 1.36 -6.85
N THR A 18 13.44 1.06 -6.47
CA THR A 18 13.76 0.12 -5.39
C THR A 18 14.14 0.81 -4.08
N THR A 19 14.19 2.15 -4.07
CA THR A 19 14.46 2.97 -2.89
C THR A 19 13.54 4.18 -2.83
N LEU A 20 13.34 4.73 -1.63
CA LEU A 20 12.73 6.04 -1.46
C LEU A 20 13.79 7.13 -1.59
N PRO A 21 13.55 8.19 -2.40
CA PRO A 21 14.39 9.39 -2.37
C PRO A 21 14.40 10.00 -0.96
N ALA A 22 15.59 10.36 -0.47
CA ALA A 22 15.70 11.00 0.83
C ALA A 22 14.88 12.32 0.85
N PRO A 23 14.05 12.59 1.87
CA PRO A 23 13.20 13.78 1.91
C PRO A 23 13.99 15.08 1.72
N SER A 24 15.21 15.16 2.22
CA SER A 24 16.11 16.30 2.04
C SER A 24 16.50 16.61 0.58
N THR A 25 16.26 15.67 -0.34
CA THR A 25 16.53 15.85 -1.78
C THR A 25 15.31 16.29 -2.58
N TRP A 26 14.16 16.40 -1.95
CA TRP A 26 12.92 16.74 -2.64
C TRP A 26 12.91 18.20 -3.10
N GLN A 27 12.46 18.42 -4.34
CA GLN A 27 12.34 19.75 -4.95
C GLN A 27 10.88 20.24 -4.83
N LEU A 28 10.50 20.64 -3.62
CA LEU A 28 9.14 21.13 -3.36
C LEU A 28 8.92 22.50 -3.99
N SER A 29 7.80 22.69 -4.68
CA SER A 29 7.43 23.97 -5.27
C SER A 29 6.87 24.93 -4.22
N LYS A 30 7.37 26.15 -4.17
CA LYS A 30 6.75 27.21 -3.35
C LYS A 30 5.32 27.48 -3.82
N GLY A 31 4.38 27.55 -2.87
CA GLY A 31 2.97 27.82 -3.15
C GLY A 31 2.24 26.66 -3.86
N ALA A 32 2.76 25.46 -3.81
CA ALA A 32 2.04 24.28 -4.27
C ALA A 32 0.72 24.13 -3.51
N SER A 33 -0.37 23.82 -4.22
CA SER A 33 -1.68 23.58 -3.58
C SER A 33 -1.68 22.33 -2.72
N TYR A 34 -0.88 21.33 -3.06
CA TYR A 34 -0.65 20.11 -2.28
C TYR A 34 0.59 19.36 -2.77
N VAL A 35 1.09 18.46 -1.94
CA VAL A 35 2.09 17.46 -2.30
C VAL A 35 1.44 16.09 -2.26
N HIS A 36 1.52 15.34 -3.36
CA HIS A 36 0.94 13.99 -3.45
C HIS A 36 2.02 12.91 -3.42
N LEU A 37 1.75 11.83 -2.68
CA LEU A 37 2.54 10.61 -2.76
C LEU A 37 1.66 9.35 -2.62
N CYS A 38 2.14 8.24 -3.17
CA CYS A 38 1.63 6.91 -2.88
C CYS A 38 2.44 6.34 -1.71
N SER A 39 1.81 6.15 -0.57
CA SER A 39 2.52 5.77 0.66
C SER A 39 2.89 4.29 0.75
N ASN A 40 2.32 3.44 -0.11
CA ASN A 40 2.77 2.07 -0.37
C ASN A 40 2.60 1.75 -1.86
N GLU A 41 3.70 1.63 -2.57
CA GLU A 41 3.73 1.38 -4.01
C GLU A 41 3.66 -0.13 -4.28
N THR A 42 2.54 -0.57 -4.86
CA THR A 42 2.14 -1.98 -5.00
C THR A 42 2.99 -2.76 -6.01
N ILE A 43 3.57 -2.09 -7.03
CA ILE A 43 4.24 -2.73 -8.16
C ILE A 43 5.66 -3.13 -7.79
N HIS A 44 6.43 -2.19 -7.25
CA HIS A 44 7.83 -2.39 -6.87
C HIS A 44 8.02 -2.79 -5.41
N GLY A 45 6.97 -2.64 -4.58
CA GLY A 45 7.00 -3.05 -3.17
C GLY A 45 7.73 -2.08 -2.26
N VAL A 46 7.60 -0.78 -2.52
CA VAL A 46 8.22 0.29 -1.72
C VAL A 46 7.17 0.97 -0.85
N GLU A 47 7.45 1.13 0.44
CA GLU A 47 6.54 1.72 1.43
C GLU A 47 7.21 2.83 2.23
N PHE A 48 6.49 3.92 2.47
CA PHE A 48 6.85 4.92 3.46
C PHE A 48 6.38 4.44 4.84
N HIS A 49 7.28 3.93 5.66
CA HIS A 49 6.96 3.56 7.05
C HIS A 49 6.66 4.78 7.91
N GLU A 50 7.32 5.90 7.61
CA GLU A 50 7.04 7.21 8.19
C GLU A 50 6.72 8.19 7.06
N LEU A 51 5.65 8.99 7.26
CA LEU A 51 5.30 10.03 6.31
C LEU A 51 6.25 11.22 6.44
N PRO A 52 6.62 11.88 5.33
CA PRO A 52 7.48 13.05 5.39
C PRO A 52 6.81 14.20 6.14
N ASP A 53 7.60 14.94 6.88
CA ASP A 53 7.19 16.21 7.48
C ASP A 53 7.48 17.33 6.47
N LEU A 54 6.44 17.78 5.76
CA LEU A 54 6.59 18.81 4.73
C LEU A 54 6.97 20.17 5.31
N GLN A 55 6.57 20.47 6.54
CA GLN A 55 6.94 21.73 7.20
C GLN A 55 8.45 21.79 7.46
N SER A 56 9.04 20.70 7.93
CA SER A 56 10.49 20.61 8.11
C SER A 56 11.28 20.72 6.79
N LEU A 57 10.60 20.46 5.66
CA LEU A 57 11.13 20.61 4.32
C LEU A 57 10.82 21.98 3.70
N GLY A 58 10.25 22.92 4.48
CA GLY A 58 9.96 24.28 4.05
C GLY A 58 8.71 24.44 3.19
N SER A 59 7.74 23.52 3.31
CA SER A 59 6.47 23.59 2.58
C SER A 59 5.28 23.54 3.51
N ASP A 60 4.36 24.51 3.39
CA ASP A 60 3.08 24.54 4.10
C ASP A 60 1.96 23.81 3.32
N ALA A 61 2.27 23.24 2.16
CA ALA A 61 1.31 22.53 1.33
C ALA A 61 0.78 21.28 2.06
N PRO A 62 -0.53 20.99 2.03
CA PRO A 62 -1.07 19.77 2.61
C PRO A 62 -0.53 18.53 1.90
N LEU A 63 -0.20 17.51 2.68
CA LEU A 63 0.16 16.20 2.16
C LEU A 63 -1.10 15.44 1.76
N VAL A 64 -1.13 14.95 0.52
CA VAL A 64 -2.18 14.08 -0.03
C VAL A 64 -1.59 12.70 -0.25
N ILE A 65 -2.15 11.67 0.38
CA ILE A 65 -1.65 10.31 0.25
C ILE A 65 -2.66 9.36 -0.41
N ASP A 66 -2.17 8.59 -1.37
CA ASP A 66 -2.82 7.33 -1.77
C ASP A 66 -2.31 6.22 -0.83
N PHE A 67 -3.20 5.71 0.02
CA PHE A 67 -2.89 4.62 0.94
C PHE A 67 -3.70 3.34 0.63
N SER A 68 -4.22 3.22 -0.59
CA SER A 68 -5.09 2.12 -1.02
C SER A 68 -4.52 0.74 -0.68
N SER A 69 -3.21 0.54 -0.79
CA SER A 69 -2.61 -0.78 -0.61
C SER A 69 -2.16 -1.07 0.83
N HIS A 70 -2.26 -0.08 1.74
CA HIS A 70 -1.98 -0.32 3.17
C HIS A 70 -3.02 0.31 4.11
N VAL A 71 -4.16 0.77 3.60
CA VAL A 71 -5.23 1.31 4.45
C VAL A 71 -5.59 0.30 5.54
N ALA A 72 -5.67 0.77 6.79
CA ALA A 72 -5.94 -0.03 7.99
C ALA A 72 -4.94 -1.20 8.23
N SER A 73 -3.74 -1.15 7.67
CA SER A 73 -2.68 -2.14 7.93
C SER A 73 -1.77 -1.76 9.09
N ARG A 74 -1.74 -0.47 9.43
CA ARG A 74 -0.95 0.14 10.50
C ARG A 74 -1.52 1.50 10.89
N GLY A 75 -1.00 2.07 11.96
CA GLY A 75 -1.28 3.45 12.35
C GLY A 75 -0.82 4.46 11.28
N VAL A 76 -1.50 5.60 11.21
CA VAL A 76 -1.15 6.75 10.37
C VAL A 76 -1.03 7.98 11.27
N ASP A 77 0.04 8.73 11.14
CA ASP A 77 0.18 10.04 11.79
C ASP A 77 -0.67 11.07 11.04
N TRP A 78 -1.91 11.24 11.47
CA TRP A 78 -2.87 12.14 10.86
C TRP A 78 -2.50 13.62 10.98
N SER A 79 -1.59 13.99 11.90
CA SER A 79 -1.12 15.37 12.02
C SER A 79 -0.36 15.85 10.79
N ARG A 80 0.20 14.91 10.00
CA ARG A 80 0.96 15.19 8.78
C ARG A 80 0.12 15.13 7.51
N VAL A 81 -1.14 14.70 7.59
CA VAL A 81 -1.96 14.40 6.40
C VAL A 81 -3.06 15.43 6.23
N GLY A 82 -3.12 16.05 5.07
CA GLY A 82 -4.25 16.88 4.67
C GLY A 82 -5.40 16.07 4.08
N VAL A 83 -5.08 15.16 3.15
CA VAL A 83 -6.05 14.26 2.52
C VAL A 83 -5.43 12.87 2.38
N ALA A 84 -6.20 11.84 2.71
CA ALA A 84 -5.86 10.45 2.40
C ALA A 84 -7.01 9.80 1.64
N PHE A 85 -6.70 9.00 0.63
CA PHE A 85 -7.71 8.22 -0.07
C PHE A 85 -7.24 6.79 -0.33
N GLY A 86 -8.19 5.85 -0.32
CA GLY A 86 -7.88 4.45 -0.55
C GLY A 86 -9.08 3.65 -1.03
N GLY A 87 -8.91 2.89 -2.10
CA GLY A 87 -9.91 1.95 -2.59
C GLY A 87 -10.07 0.78 -1.62
N ALA A 88 -11.33 0.34 -1.41
CA ALA A 88 -11.65 -0.69 -0.44
C ALA A 88 -11.14 -2.10 -0.83
N GLN A 89 -10.94 -2.36 -2.12
CA GLN A 89 -10.72 -3.70 -2.69
C GLN A 89 -9.47 -4.44 -2.22
N LYS A 90 -8.61 -3.79 -1.44
CA LYS A 90 -7.37 -4.42 -0.92
C LYS A 90 -7.53 -4.86 0.53
N ASN A 91 -7.85 -3.93 1.45
CA ASN A 91 -7.90 -4.21 2.89
C ASN A 91 -9.27 -3.99 3.54
N LEU A 92 -10.24 -3.36 2.86
CA LEU A 92 -11.48 -2.92 3.49
C LEU A 92 -12.74 -3.64 3.00
N GLY A 93 -12.72 -4.23 1.80
CA GLY A 93 -13.92 -4.89 1.27
C GLY A 93 -13.90 -5.03 -0.27
N PRO A 94 -15.06 -5.02 -0.93
CA PRO A 94 -15.14 -5.15 -2.38
C PRO A 94 -14.73 -3.88 -3.11
N ALA A 95 -14.45 -3.99 -4.41
CA ALA A 95 -14.28 -2.86 -5.30
C ALA A 95 -15.56 -2.01 -5.40
N GLY A 96 -15.42 -0.74 -5.78
CA GLY A 96 -16.54 0.20 -5.96
C GLY A 96 -16.78 1.12 -4.76
N LEU A 97 -15.97 1.02 -3.70
CA LEU A 97 -15.97 1.94 -2.56
C LEU A 97 -14.58 2.55 -2.40
N THR A 98 -14.52 3.84 -2.11
CA THR A 98 -13.28 4.55 -1.75
C THR A 98 -13.47 5.24 -0.40
N LEU A 99 -12.53 4.97 0.52
CA LEU A 99 -12.43 5.74 1.76
C LEU A 99 -11.63 7.01 1.48
N VAL A 100 -12.17 8.17 1.88
CA VAL A 100 -11.47 9.45 1.84
C VAL A 100 -11.49 10.07 3.24
N VAL A 101 -10.34 10.50 3.71
CA VAL A 101 -10.15 11.25 4.95
C VAL A 101 -9.64 12.62 4.57
N VAL A 102 -10.36 13.67 4.97
CA VAL A 102 -10.02 15.06 4.65
C VAL A 102 -9.94 15.85 5.94
N ARG A 103 -8.88 16.63 6.10
CA ARG A 103 -8.76 17.59 7.21
C ARG A 103 -9.81 18.70 7.01
N GLU A 104 -10.51 19.08 8.07
CA GLU A 104 -11.71 19.90 8.02
C GLU A 104 -11.47 21.28 7.35
N ASP A 105 -10.31 21.89 7.61
CA ASP A 105 -9.92 23.18 7.03
C ASP A 105 -9.71 23.16 5.51
N LEU A 106 -9.63 21.97 4.90
CA LEU A 106 -9.51 21.79 3.45
C LEU A 106 -10.86 21.62 2.74
N LEU A 107 -11.96 21.57 3.48
CA LEU A 107 -13.31 21.52 2.89
C LEU A 107 -13.71 22.89 2.34
N GLY A 108 -14.46 22.92 1.24
CA GLY A 108 -15.00 24.15 0.63
C GLY A 108 -14.05 24.88 -0.30
N HIS A 109 -12.92 24.27 -0.66
CA HIS A 109 -11.94 24.84 -1.59
C HIS A 109 -11.95 24.17 -2.97
N ALA A 110 -13.07 23.52 -3.34
CA ALA A 110 -13.21 22.90 -4.65
C ALA A 110 -13.13 23.96 -5.78
N LEU A 111 -12.49 23.61 -6.87
CA LEU A 111 -12.46 24.48 -8.06
C LEU A 111 -13.87 24.64 -8.63
N PRO A 112 -14.22 25.79 -9.26
CA PRO A 112 -15.54 26.01 -9.87
C PRO A 112 -15.94 24.96 -10.92
N ILE A 113 -14.94 24.32 -11.56
CA ILE A 113 -15.14 23.24 -12.53
C ILE A 113 -15.36 21.87 -11.86
N CYS A 114 -15.21 21.76 -10.54
CA CYS A 114 -15.36 20.50 -9.83
C CYS A 114 -16.82 20.05 -9.88
N PRO A 115 -17.12 18.84 -10.39
CA PRO A 115 -18.46 18.29 -10.27
C PRO A 115 -18.86 18.15 -8.80
N SER A 116 -20.11 18.46 -8.46
CA SER A 116 -20.60 18.41 -7.06
C SER A 116 -20.40 17.05 -6.38
N ALA A 117 -20.44 15.96 -7.12
CA ALA A 117 -20.15 14.60 -6.57
C ALA A 117 -18.68 14.39 -6.14
N PHE A 118 -17.76 15.28 -6.52
CA PHE A 118 -16.35 15.28 -6.14
C PHE A 118 -15.98 16.44 -5.22
N ASP A 119 -16.91 17.31 -4.90
CA ASP A 119 -16.71 18.36 -3.89
C ASP A 119 -16.85 17.75 -2.50
N TYR A 120 -15.73 17.66 -1.78
CA TYR A 120 -15.70 17.05 -0.46
C TYR A 120 -16.57 17.77 0.57
N LYS A 121 -16.82 19.08 0.42
CA LYS A 121 -17.73 19.81 1.29
C LYS A 121 -19.18 19.34 1.07
N ILE A 122 -19.61 19.21 -0.18
CA ILE A 122 -20.94 18.70 -0.51
C ILE A 122 -21.11 17.26 -0.04
N VAL A 123 -20.09 16.41 -0.27
CA VAL A 123 -20.11 15.00 0.17
C VAL A 123 -20.18 14.90 1.70
N ALA A 124 -19.42 15.73 2.42
CA ALA A 124 -19.41 15.76 3.89
C ALA A 124 -20.75 16.23 4.46
N ASP A 125 -21.32 17.31 3.93
CA ASP A 125 -22.61 17.87 4.36
C ASP A 125 -23.78 16.87 4.15
N ASN A 126 -23.63 15.94 3.21
CA ASN A 126 -24.59 14.88 2.94
C ASN A 126 -24.19 13.53 3.55
N GLN A 127 -23.26 13.49 4.53
CA GLN A 127 -22.81 12.28 5.22
C GLN A 127 -22.37 11.16 4.25
N SER A 128 -21.67 11.53 3.18
CA SER A 128 -21.23 10.66 2.08
C SER A 128 -22.37 10.07 1.22
N MET A 129 -23.59 10.57 1.36
CA MET A 129 -24.79 10.09 0.64
C MET A 129 -25.41 11.18 -0.24
N TYR A 130 -24.57 11.99 -0.88
CA TYR A 130 -25.02 13.03 -1.82
C TYR A 130 -25.87 12.47 -2.97
N ASN A 131 -25.54 11.28 -3.44
CA ASN A 131 -26.34 10.47 -4.36
C ASN A 131 -26.38 9.02 -3.82
N THR A 132 -27.16 8.17 -4.44
CA THR A 132 -27.35 6.78 -4.01
C THR A 132 -25.99 6.08 -3.77
N PRO A 133 -25.66 5.67 -2.53
CA PRO A 133 -24.37 5.11 -2.21
C PRO A 133 -24.26 3.63 -2.61
N PRO A 134 -23.05 3.06 -2.76
CA PRO A 134 -22.84 1.65 -2.98
C PRO A 134 -23.09 0.86 -1.68
N THR A 135 -24.37 0.70 -1.29
CA THR A 135 -24.78 0.18 0.03
C THR A 135 -24.16 -1.16 0.40
N TRP A 136 -24.05 -2.08 -0.55
CA TRP A 136 -23.39 -3.37 -0.33
C TRP A 136 -21.88 -3.20 0.01
N GLY A 137 -21.18 -2.37 -0.73
CA GLY A 137 -19.77 -2.07 -0.48
C GLY A 137 -19.54 -1.45 0.90
N ILE A 138 -20.41 -0.50 1.29
CA ILE A 138 -20.38 0.14 2.62
C ILE A 138 -20.65 -0.89 3.72
N TYR A 139 -21.65 -1.74 3.54
CA TYR A 139 -21.97 -2.81 4.51
C TYR A 139 -20.79 -3.77 4.71
N MET A 140 -20.18 -4.25 3.62
CA MET A 140 -19.02 -5.15 3.68
C MET A 140 -17.79 -4.48 4.31
N ALA A 141 -17.53 -3.21 4.00
CA ALA A 141 -16.47 -2.45 4.65
C ALA A 141 -16.77 -2.27 6.16
N GLY A 142 -18.02 -2.03 6.53
CA GLY A 142 -18.47 -1.98 7.92
C GLY A 142 -18.17 -3.27 8.68
N LEU A 143 -18.44 -4.43 8.08
CA LEU A 143 -18.08 -5.74 8.66
C LEU A 143 -16.57 -5.90 8.82
N THR A 144 -15.78 -5.44 7.84
CA THR A 144 -14.32 -5.47 7.92
C THR A 144 -13.82 -4.57 9.05
N PHE A 145 -14.37 -3.36 9.23
CA PHE A 145 -14.02 -2.50 10.36
C PHE A 145 -14.36 -3.13 11.70
N GLN A 146 -15.50 -3.82 11.80
CA GLN A 146 -15.85 -4.57 13.02
C GLN A 146 -14.86 -5.73 13.27
N TRP A 147 -14.46 -6.43 12.22
CA TRP A 147 -13.43 -7.45 12.30
C TRP A 147 -12.10 -6.88 12.77
N LEU A 148 -11.62 -5.78 12.19
CA LEU A 148 -10.39 -5.08 12.58
C LEU A 148 -10.41 -4.68 14.08
N LYS A 149 -11.52 -4.09 14.56
CA LYS A 149 -11.67 -3.69 15.97
C LYS A 149 -11.56 -4.86 16.95
N ARG A 150 -11.94 -6.07 16.52
CA ARG A 150 -11.91 -7.29 17.35
C ARG A 150 -10.53 -7.98 17.36
N GLN A 151 -9.60 -7.57 16.49
CA GLN A 151 -8.29 -8.21 16.43
C GLN A 151 -7.49 -8.00 17.73
N ARG A 152 -6.75 -9.03 18.12
CA ARG A 152 -5.86 -9.02 19.29
C ARG A 152 -4.57 -9.77 18.95
N GLU A 153 -3.44 -9.24 19.38
CA GLU A 153 -2.12 -9.85 19.18
C GLU A 153 -1.16 -9.31 20.24
N GLY A 154 -0.47 -10.18 21.00
CA GLY A 154 0.56 -9.77 21.94
C GLY A 154 0.16 -8.66 22.94
N GLY A 155 -1.09 -8.64 23.41
CA GLY A 155 -1.63 -7.56 24.25
C GLY A 155 -2.11 -6.32 23.50
N LEU A 156 -1.88 -6.23 22.19
CA LEU A 156 -2.36 -5.16 21.30
C LEU A 156 -3.77 -5.41 20.81
N ALA A 157 -4.46 -4.35 20.38
CA ALA A 157 -5.83 -4.40 19.88
C ALA A 157 -6.01 -3.62 18.58
N GLY A 158 -6.98 -4.04 17.76
CA GLY A 158 -7.37 -3.32 16.55
C GLY A 158 -6.23 -3.20 15.53
N ILE A 159 -5.99 -1.99 15.04
CA ILE A 159 -4.96 -1.71 14.02
C ILE A 159 -3.56 -2.07 14.52
N ALA A 160 -3.23 -1.83 15.79
CA ALA A 160 -1.92 -2.18 16.34
C ALA A 160 -1.69 -3.71 16.34
N ALA A 161 -2.71 -4.51 16.63
CA ALA A 161 -2.64 -5.97 16.54
C ALA A 161 -2.46 -6.43 15.07
N ILE A 162 -3.16 -5.80 14.14
CA ILE A 162 -2.99 -6.06 12.70
C ILE A 162 -1.59 -5.70 12.22
N GLU A 163 -1.07 -4.55 12.64
CA GLU A 163 0.28 -4.12 12.29
C GLU A 163 1.34 -5.12 12.75
N GLN A 164 1.26 -5.58 14.00
CA GLN A 164 2.17 -6.60 14.54
C GLN A 164 2.13 -7.88 13.70
N ARG A 165 0.95 -8.31 13.31
CA ARG A 165 0.76 -9.50 12.46
C ARG A 165 1.30 -9.29 11.03
N ASN A 166 1.10 -8.11 10.47
CA ASN A 166 1.63 -7.75 9.16
C ASN A 166 3.17 -7.69 9.16
N ILE A 167 3.79 -7.18 10.23
CA ILE A 167 5.24 -7.21 10.42
C ILE A 167 5.73 -8.65 10.40
N ALA A 168 5.15 -9.53 11.24
CA ALA A 168 5.56 -10.93 11.34
C ALA A 168 5.45 -11.68 9.98
N LYS A 169 4.37 -11.43 9.22
CA LYS A 169 4.20 -11.99 7.87
C LYS A 169 5.28 -11.53 6.90
N ALA A 170 5.56 -10.24 6.89
CA ALA A 170 6.54 -9.65 6.00
C ALA A 170 7.96 -10.13 6.35
N GLU A 171 8.33 -10.11 7.62
CA GLU A 171 9.63 -10.59 8.11
C GLU A 171 9.87 -12.05 7.76
N LEU A 172 8.85 -12.92 7.92
CA LEU A 172 8.96 -14.33 7.56
C LEU A 172 9.32 -14.52 6.08
N LEU A 173 8.63 -13.80 5.18
CA LEU A 173 8.90 -13.93 3.75
C LEU A 173 10.22 -13.26 3.35
N TYR A 174 10.51 -12.05 3.83
CA TYR A 174 11.79 -11.38 3.54
C TYR A 174 12.97 -12.18 4.05
N SER A 175 12.88 -12.75 5.27
CA SER A 175 13.92 -13.61 5.82
C SER A 175 14.18 -14.84 4.95
N ALA A 176 13.13 -15.46 4.41
CA ALA A 176 13.27 -16.59 3.49
C ALA A 176 13.97 -16.19 2.18
N ILE A 177 13.67 -14.98 1.65
CA ILE A 177 14.30 -14.46 0.44
C ILE A 177 15.76 -14.08 0.69
N ASP A 178 16.04 -13.34 1.77
CA ASP A 178 17.37 -12.78 2.06
C ASP A 178 18.39 -13.86 2.41
N ASN A 179 17.96 -14.97 3.03
CA ASN A 179 18.83 -16.09 3.35
C ASN A 179 18.99 -17.11 2.21
N SER A 180 18.34 -16.90 1.06
CA SER A 180 18.40 -17.79 -0.10
C SER A 180 19.46 -17.32 -1.11
N GLN A 181 20.14 -18.26 -1.74
CA GLN A 181 20.97 -18.01 -2.93
C GLN A 181 20.17 -18.15 -4.24
N PHE A 182 18.90 -18.52 -4.16
CA PHE A 182 18.04 -18.79 -5.29
C PHE A 182 17.06 -17.65 -5.57
N TYR A 183 16.63 -16.94 -4.52
CA TYR A 183 15.70 -15.82 -4.61
C TYR A 183 16.39 -14.48 -4.34
N VAL A 184 15.80 -13.39 -4.82
CA VAL A 184 16.25 -12.03 -4.53
C VAL A 184 15.06 -11.07 -4.46
N ASN A 185 15.10 -10.15 -3.48
CA ASN A 185 14.31 -8.92 -3.47
C ASN A 185 15.24 -7.74 -3.75
N LYS A 186 14.79 -6.81 -4.61
CA LYS A 186 15.60 -5.66 -5.07
C LYS A 186 15.37 -4.39 -4.24
N VAL A 187 14.37 -4.39 -3.35
CA VAL A 187 13.97 -3.21 -2.57
C VAL A 187 14.90 -3.03 -1.36
N ALA A 188 15.31 -1.80 -1.13
CA ALA A 188 16.13 -1.45 0.04
C ALA A 188 15.37 -1.76 1.34
N VAL A 189 16.07 -2.34 2.30
CA VAL A 189 15.48 -2.90 3.54
C VAL A 189 14.63 -1.88 4.29
N ASN A 190 15.06 -0.62 4.35
CA ASN A 190 14.39 0.45 5.10
C ASN A 190 13.08 0.96 4.48
N CYS A 191 12.73 0.49 3.29
CA CYS A 191 11.49 0.89 2.60
C CYS A 191 10.73 -0.29 1.98
N ARG A 192 10.97 -1.50 2.45
CA ARG A 192 10.26 -2.70 2.01
C ARG A 192 8.80 -2.67 2.42
N SER A 193 7.91 -2.91 1.47
CA SER A 193 6.47 -3.00 1.74
C SER A 193 6.14 -4.20 2.62
N ARG A 194 5.29 -3.99 3.62
CA ARG A 194 4.72 -5.06 4.44
C ARG A 194 3.51 -5.73 3.78
N MET A 195 2.97 -5.11 2.72
CA MET A 195 1.76 -5.58 2.01
C MET A 195 2.05 -6.26 0.68
N ASN A 196 3.05 -5.77 -0.08
CA ASN A 196 3.32 -6.20 -1.44
C ASN A 196 4.82 -6.50 -1.59
N ILE A 197 5.16 -7.79 -1.58
CA ILE A 197 6.54 -8.26 -1.58
C ILE A 197 6.88 -8.83 -2.96
N PRO A 198 7.55 -8.07 -3.84
CA PRO A 198 8.09 -8.63 -5.08
C PRO A 198 9.32 -9.47 -4.78
N PHE A 199 9.50 -10.54 -5.53
CA PHE A 199 10.72 -11.36 -5.49
C PHE A 199 10.98 -12.00 -6.85
N PHE A 200 12.23 -12.37 -7.07
CA PHE A 200 12.71 -12.90 -8.34
C PHE A 200 13.49 -14.17 -8.09
N LEU A 201 13.43 -15.10 -9.04
CA LEU A 201 14.41 -16.16 -9.13
C LEU A 201 15.66 -15.57 -9.80
N ARG A 202 16.85 -15.97 -9.35
CA ARG A 202 18.11 -15.57 -10.01
C ARG A 202 18.21 -16.15 -11.40
N ASP A 203 17.68 -17.36 -11.60
CA ASP A 203 17.46 -17.96 -12.92
C ASP A 203 15.99 -17.75 -13.34
N GLU A 204 15.73 -16.68 -14.07
CA GLU A 204 14.39 -16.31 -14.52
C GLU A 204 13.75 -17.33 -15.48
N SER A 205 14.54 -18.22 -16.11
CA SER A 205 14.02 -19.29 -16.97
C SER A 205 13.09 -20.25 -16.22
N ARG A 206 13.22 -20.33 -14.90
CA ARG A 206 12.41 -21.18 -14.01
C ARG A 206 11.09 -20.52 -13.52
N ASN A 207 10.83 -19.28 -13.89
CA ASN A 207 9.65 -18.54 -13.42
C ASN A 207 8.32 -19.28 -13.71
N GLU A 208 8.15 -19.81 -14.91
CA GLU A 208 6.92 -20.54 -15.26
C GLU A 208 6.78 -21.86 -14.50
N ALA A 209 7.87 -22.60 -14.29
CA ALA A 209 7.87 -23.81 -13.48
C ALA A 209 7.50 -23.50 -12.02
N PHE A 210 8.06 -22.41 -11.44
CA PHE A 210 7.72 -21.95 -10.10
C PHE A 210 6.22 -21.59 -9.99
N LEU A 211 5.70 -20.79 -10.90
CA LEU A 211 4.30 -20.35 -10.88
C LEU A 211 3.33 -21.53 -11.08
N THR A 212 3.68 -22.52 -11.90
CA THR A 212 2.88 -23.73 -12.11
C THR A 212 2.84 -24.58 -10.85
N GLY A 213 3.98 -24.91 -10.25
CA GLY A 213 4.03 -25.69 -9.03
C GLY A 213 3.42 -24.98 -7.81
N ALA A 214 3.49 -23.65 -7.76
CA ALA A 214 2.79 -22.85 -6.77
C ALA A 214 1.27 -23.01 -6.90
N ARG A 215 0.74 -22.92 -8.12
CA ARG A 215 -0.69 -23.06 -8.41
C ARG A 215 -1.21 -24.45 -8.04
N GLU A 216 -0.46 -25.49 -8.31
CA GLU A 216 -0.80 -26.88 -7.95
C GLU A 216 -0.96 -27.06 -6.43
N ARG A 217 -0.31 -26.21 -5.63
CA ARG A 217 -0.40 -26.18 -4.16
C ARG A 217 -1.40 -25.15 -3.62
N GLY A 218 -2.22 -24.55 -4.49
CA GLY A 218 -3.19 -23.54 -4.09
C GLY A 218 -2.59 -22.16 -3.79
N LEU A 219 -1.30 -21.93 -4.10
CA LEU A 219 -0.66 -20.63 -3.99
C LEU A 219 -0.91 -19.81 -5.25
N LEU A 220 -2.00 -19.03 -5.23
CA LEU A 220 -2.54 -18.35 -6.40
C LEU A 220 -2.05 -16.91 -6.50
N GLN A 221 -2.10 -16.34 -7.73
CA GLN A 221 -1.87 -14.91 -8.01
C GLN A 221 -0.45 -14.42 -7.66
N LEU A 222 0.55 -15.29 -7.70
CA LEU A 222 1.94 -14.93 -7.40
C LEU A 222 2.67 -14.26 -8.57
N LYS A 223 2.16 -14.29 -9.79
CA LYS A 223 2.81 -13.65 -10.94
C LYS A 223 2.99 -12.16 -10.70
N GLY A 224 4.22 -11.66 -10.88
CA GLY A 224 4.56 -10.26 -10.73
C GLY A 224 3.86 -9.35 -11.74
N HIS A 225 3.93 -8.04 -11.52
CA HIS A 225 3.34 -7.07 -12.44
C HIS A 225 4.05 -7.12 -13.80
N LYS A 226 3.30 -6.94 -14.90
CA LYS A 226 3.82 -7.02 -16.27
C LYS A 226 5.01 -6.10 -16.58
N SER A 227 5.14 -4.97 -15.88
CA SER A 227 6.25 -4.01 -16.05
C SER A 227 7.50 -4.38 -15.28
N VAL A 228 7.43 -5.31 -14.31
CA VAL A 228 8.55 -5.67 -13.43
C VAL A 228 8.95 -7.12 -13.59
N GLY A 229 7.99 -8.00 -13.90
CA GLY A 229 8.23 -9.45 -13.98
C GLY A 229 8.32 -10.14 -12.62
N GLY A 230 8.95 -11.30 -12.58
CA GLY A 230 9.14 -12.09 -11.37
C GLY A 230 7.83 -12.51 -10.70
N MET A 231 7.85 -12.58 -9.39
CA MET A 231 6.72 -12.89 -8.52
C MET A 231 6.40 -11.73 -7.60
N ARG A 232 5.17 -11.70 -7.08
CA ARG A 232 4.75 -10.76 -6.04
C ARG A 232 3.75 -11.43 -5.10
N ALA A 233 4.12 -11.52 -3.82
CA ALA A 233 3.20 -11.91 -2.76
C ALA A 233 2.44 -10.68 -2.24
N SER A 234 1.11 -10.75 -2.20
CA SER A 234 0.24 -9.72 -1.63
C SER A 234 -0.27 -10.21 -0.27
N LEU A 235 0.25 -9.62 0.81
CA LEU A 235 0.04 -10.05 2.20
C LEU A 235 -0.92 -9.12 2.94
N TYR A 236 -2.07 -8.81 2.32
CA TYR A 236 -3.06 -7.93 2.93
C TYR A 236 -3.55 -8.42 4.30
N ASN A 237 -4.24 -7.58 5.04
CA ASN A 237 -4.62 -7.83 6.44
C ASN A 237 -5.26 -9.20 6.68
N ALA A 238 -6.13 -9.65 5.76
CA ALA A 238 -6.84 -10.91 5.88
C ALA A 238 -5.99 -12.16 5.56
N MET A 239 -4.80 -11.99 4.95
CA MET A 239 -3.88 -13.12 4.71
C MET A 239 -3.35 -13.62 6.06
N PRO A 240 -3.62 -14.87 6.45
CA PRO A 240 -3.09 -15.43 7.70
C PRO A 240 -1.60 -15.74 7.59
N LEU A 241 -0.93 -15.88 8.72
CA LEU A 241 0.50 -16.22 8.79
C LEU A 241 0.78 -17.57 8.13
N GLU A 242 -0.14 -18.52 8.27
CA GLU A 242 -0.06 -19.87 7.70
C GLU A 242 0.00 -19.84 6.16
N GLY A 243 -0.66 -18.87 5.53
CA GLY A 243 -0.56 -18.67 4.08
C GLY A 243 0.86 -18.26 3.64
N VAL A 244 1.53 -17.43 4.45
CA VAL A 244 2.93 -17.05 4.20
C VAL A 244 3.87 -18.23 4.50
N GLN A 245 3.60 -18.99 5.56
CA GLN A 245 4.36 -20.22 5.88
C GLN A 245 4.28 -21.24 4.74
N ALA A 246 3.09 -21.43 4.16
CA ALA A 246 2.90 -22.31 3.01
C ALA A 246 3.74 -21.87 1.80
N LEU A 247 3.77 -20.56 1.51
CA LEU A 247 4.61 -20.01 0.45
C LEU A 247 6.09 -20.25 0.73
N VAL A 248 6.57 -19.94 1.93
CA VAL A 248 7.97 -20.12 2.32
C VAL A 248 8.38 -21.60 2.28
N THR A 249 7.50 -22.52 2.69
CA THR A 249 7.74 -23.95 2.59
C THR A 249 7.90 -24.36 1.13
N TYR A 250 6.99 -23.92 0.26
CA TYR A 250 7.08 -24.19 -1.18
C TYR A 250 8.37 -23.61 -1.80
N MET A 251 8.75 -22.39 -1.43
CA MET A 251 9.99 -21.77 -1.92
C MET A 251 11.22 -22.61 -1.57
N ARG A 252 11.31 -23.10 -0.33
CA ARG A 252 12.43 -23.97 0.10
C ARG A 252 12.47 -25.29 -0.65
N GLU A 253 11.34 -25.96 -0.83
CA GLU A 253 11.26 -27.21 -1.57
C GLU A 253 11.59 -27.00 -3.06
N PHE A 254 11.14 -25.90 -3.66
CA PHE A 254 11.47 -25.57 -5.03
C PHE A 254 12.96 -25.30 -5.21
N GLU A 255 13.57 -24.52 -4.30
CA GLU A 255 15.00 -24.28 -4.27
C GLU A 255 15.79 -25.60 -4.15
N GLN A 256 15.47 -26.45 -3.18
CA GLN A 256 16.15 -27.76 -3.00
C GLN A 256 16.10 -28.65 -4.24
N LYS A 257 15.01 -28.59 -4.98
CA LYS A 257 14.83 -29.39 -6.20
C LYS A 257 15.59 -28.82 -7.42
N HIS A 258 15.90 -27.53 -7.41
CA HIS A 258 16.39 -26.83 -8.59
C HIS A 258 17.69 -26.03 -8.38
N ALA A 259 18.25 -26.05 -7.17
CA ALA A 259 19.55 -25.45 -6.85
C ALA A 259 20.74 -26.25 -7.45
#